data_5a1d681f56258b7167f5a8e6248a980e
#
_entry.id   5a1d681f56258b7167f5a8e6248a980e
#
_cell.length_a   1.000
_cell.length_b   1.000
_cell.length_c   1.000
_cell.angle_alpha   90.00
_cell.angle_beta   90.00
_cell.angle_gamma   90.00
#
_symmetry.space_group_name_H-M   'P 1'
#
loop_
_entity.id
_entity.type
_entity.pdbx_description
1 polymer ?
#
loop_
_entity_poly.entity_id
_entity_poly.type
_entity_poly.pdbx_seq_one_letter_code
_entity_poly.pdbx_strand_id
1 'polypeptide(L)'
;LERVEAVTKLNGDAARIEARAVLGGAREPGITISRALELYWTLAKQDTIGKSEDQLRRWQHPRKRAVANLIEAIGDKSIAEITADDMLDFRDRWMDRIAAGDALPDTANKDFQHIGNILRTVVKMKRLGIVLPLDGLSFKADKDRSRPPFSVEWIKTKLLAPGALDGLNTEARCILLGMVNTGYRPGEAA
;
A
#
# COMPACT_ATOMS: atom_id res chain seq x y z
N LEU A 1 -23.06 -39.39 13.12
CA LEU A 1 -22.38 -40.69 13.20
C LEU A 1 -21.59 -40.97 11.90
N GLU A 2 -22.18 -40.86 10.71
CA GLU A 2 -21.49 -41.13 9.42
C GLU A 2 -20.17 -40.36 9.21
N ARG A 3 -20.08 -39.08 9.66
CA ARG A 3 -18.85 -38.28 9.55
C ARG A 3 -17.72 -38.79 10.46
N VAL A 4 -18.06 -39.34 11.63
CA VAL A 4 -17.07 -39.90 12.57
C VAL A 4 -16.54 -41.20 12.04
N GLU A 5 -17.39 -42.02 11.43
CA GLU A 5 -17.00 -43.29 10.79
C GLU A 5 -16.13 -43.08 9.55
N ALA A 6 -16.35 -42.01 8.78
CA ALA A 6 -15.51 -41.63 7.64
C ALA A 6 -14.09 -41.27 8.09
N VAL A 7 -13.92 -40.58 9.21
CA VAL A 7 -12.61 -40.12 9.74
C VAL A 7 -11.80 -41.31 10.29
N THR A 8 -12.47 -42.31 10.89
CA THR A 8 -11.78 -43.50 11.41
C THR A 8 -11.18 -44.40 10.33
N LYS A 9 -11.60 -44.24 9.07
CA LYS A 9 -11.06 -44.98 7.89
C LYS A 9 -9.88 -44.30 7.23
N LEU A 10 -9.53 -43.05 7.59
CA LEU A 10 -8.40 -42.32 7.05
C LEU A 10 -7.14 -42.58 7.88
N ASN A 11 -6.02 -42.86 7.20
CA ASN A 11 -4.71 -43.06 7.83
C ASN A 11 -3.79 -41.86 7.52
N GLY A 12 -2.97 -41.44 8.49
CA GLY A 12 -1.93 -40.45 8.33
C GLY A 12 -2.36 -39.00 8.72
N ASP A 13 -1.61 -38.03 8.23
CA ASP A 13 -1.81 -36.59 8.61
C ASP A 13 -3.15 -36.02 8.12
N ALA A 14 -3.66 -36.52 6.98
CA ALA A 14 -4.99 -36.13 6.49
C ALA A 14 -6.10 -36.53 7.47
N ALA A 15 -6.01 -37.72 8.07
CA ALA A 15 -6.96 -38.17 9.07
C ALA A 15 -6.94 -37.33 10.35
N ARG A 16 -5.77 -36.84 10.76
CA ARG A 16 -5.61 -35.95 11.92
C ARG A 16 -6.23 -34.56 11.67
N ILE A 17 -6.08 -34.03 10.45
CA ILE A 17 -6.66 -32.73 10.05
C ILE A 17 -8.18 -32.85 10.02
N GLU A 18 -8.72 -33.90 9.43
CA GLU A 18 -10.16 -34.14 9.32
C GLU A 18 -10.79 -34.44 10.67
N ALA A 19 -10.13 -35.24 11.51
CA ALA A 19 -10.57 -35.50 12.88
C ALA A 19 -10.63 -34.21 13.71
N ARG A 20 -9.64 -33.32 13.59
CA ARG A 20 -9.67 -31.99 14.23
C ARG A 20 -10.82 -31.13 13.72
N ALA A 21 -11.11 -31.16 12.42
CA ALA A 21 -12.21 -30.41 11.84
C ALA A 21 -13.58 -30.91 12.36
N VAL A 22 -13.77 -32.22 12.43
CA VAL A 22 -15.02 -32.85 12.93
C VAL A 22 -15.23 -32.62 14.42
N LEU A 23 -14.15 -32.60 15.20
CA LEU A 23 -14.18 -32.39 16.67
C LEU A 23 -14.21 -30.88 17.06
N GLY A 24 -14.36 -29.98 16.09
CA GLY A 24 -14.39 -28.53 16.33
C GLY A 24 -13.02 -27.93 16.69
N GLY A 25 -11.94 -28.68 16.55
CA GLY A 25 -10.57 -28.25 16.81
C GLY A 25 -9.85 -27.68 15.57
N ALA A 26 -10.54 -27.54 14.43
CA ALA A 26 -10.00 -26.86 13.28
C ALA A 26 -9.87 -25.38 13.60
N ARG A 27 -8.64 -24.87 13.58
CA ARG A 27 -8.44 -23.41 13.63
C ARG A 27 -8.99 -22.85 12.31
N GLU A 28 -9.78 -21.76 12.41
CA GLU A 28 -10.13 -21.00 11.23
C GLU A 28 -8.84 -20.66 10.47
N PRO A 29 -8.81 -20.81 9.13
CA PRO A 29 -7.65 -20.43 8.34
C PRO A 29 -7.29 -18.98 8.65
N GLY A 30 -6.06 -18.73 9.04
CA GLY A 30 -5.57 -17.40 9.38
C GLY A 30 -5.78 -16.43 8.22
N ILE A 31 -6.02 -15.17 8.53
CA ILE A 31 -6.12 -14.12 7.49
C ILE A 31 -4.74 -13.96 6.87
N THR A 32 -4.58 -14.27 5.58
CA THR A 32 -3.33 -14.08 4.84
C THR A 32 -3.11 -12.59 4.54
N ILE A 33 -1.90 -12.23 4.10
CA ILE A 33 -1.55 -10.84 3.73
C ILE A 33 -2.44 -10.38 2.57
N SER A 34 -2.64 -11.21 1.54
CA SER A 34 -3.53 -10.90 0.42
C SER A 34 -4.98 -10.72 0.88
N ARG A 35 -5.46 -11.60 1.75
CA ARG A 35 -6.81 -11.52 2.31
C ARG A 35 -6.98 -10.27 3.19
N ALA A 36 -5.95 -9.86 3.90
CA ALA A 36 -5.97 -8.62 4.68
C ALA A 36 -6.17 -7.39 3.79
N LEU A 37 -5.54 -7.35 2.62
CA LEU A 37 -5.77 -6.28 1.65
C LEU A 37 -7.21 -6.24 1.14
N GLU A 38 -7.81 -7.39 0.83
CA GLU A 38 -9.22 -7.46 0.42
C GLU A 38 -10.17 -6.96 1.50
N LEU A 39 -9.96 -7.40 2.74
CA LEU A 39 -10.73 -6.95 3.89
C LEU A 39 -10.57 -5.45 4.12
N TYR A 40 -9.36 -4.92 3.92
CA TYR A 40 -9.07 -3.50 4.10
C TYR A 40 -9.94 -2.61 3.22
N TRP A 41 -10.24 -3.00 1.96
CA TRP A 41 -11.11 -2.20 1.08
C TRP A 41 -12.50 -1.98 1.67
N THR A 42 -13.04 -2.99 2.35
CA THR A 42 -14.35 -2.90 3.01
C THR A 42 -14.25 -2.11 4.32
N LEU A 43 -13.19 -2.34 5.11
CA LEU A 43 -13.02 -1.71 6.42
C LEU A 43 -12.67 -0.22 6.33
N ALA A 44 -11.92 0.18 5.29
CA ALA A 44 -11.52 1.58 5.02
C ALA A 44 -12.51 2.31 4.08
N LYS A 45 -13.75 1.83 3.96
CA LYS A 45 -14.75 2.41 3.05
C LYS A 45 -14.99 3.89 3.30
N GLN A 46 -14.96 4.33 4.57
CA GLN A 46 -15.12 5.75 4.93
C GLN A 46 -14.04 6.65 4.28
N ASP A 47 -12.82 6.16 4.07
CA ASP A 47 -11.71 6.92 3.46
C ASP A 47 -11.92 7.13 1.95
N THR A 48 -12.89 6.44 1.38
CA THR A 48 -13.17 6.45 -0.06
C THR A 48 -14.48 7.14 -0.42
N ILE A 49 -15.27 7.56 0.56
CA ILE A 49 -16.53 8.29 0.35
C ILE A 49 -16.24 9.58 -0.43
N GLY A 50 -16.99 9.81 -1.51
CA GLY A 50 -16.86 11.01 -2.33
C GLY A 50 -15.69 11.03 -3.32
N LYS A 51 -14.89 9.95 -3.38
CA LYS A 51 -13.81 9.84 -4.38
C LYS A 51 -14.38 9.41 -5.73
N SER A 52 -13.89 10.06 -6.80
CA SER A 52 -14.10 9.59 -8.18
C SER A 52 -13.38 8.24 -8.42
N GLU A 53 -13.74 7.55 -9.49
CA GLU A 53 -13.09 6.28 -9.87
C GLU A 53 -11.57 6.43 -10.05
N ASP A 54 -11.12 7.52 -10.67
CA ASP A 54 -9.69 7.79 -10.85
C ASP A 54 -8.99 8.06 -9.52
N GLN A 55 -9.61 8.83 -8.63
CA GLN A 55 -9.09 9.06 -7.28
C GLN A 55 -9.04 7.76 -6.47
N LEU A 56 -10.04 6.89 -6.61
CA LEU A 56 -10.07 5.57 -5.97
C LEU A 56 -8.96 4.68 -6.50
N ARG A 57 -8.74 4.62 -7.82
CA ARG A 57 -7.66 3.89 -8.45
C ARG A 57 -6.29 4.37 -7.94
N ARG A 58 -6.04 5.69 -7.90
CA ARG A 58 -4.81 6.29 -7.38
C ARG A 58 -4.59 6.00 -5.89
N TRP A 59 -5.66 5.91 -5.10
CA TRP A 59 -5.60 5.56 -3.70
C TRP A 59 -5.29 4.07 -3.48
N GLN A 60 -5.82 3.18 -4.31
CA GLN A 60 -5.62 1.74 -4.20
C GLN A 60 -4.24 1.28 -4.71
N HIS A 61 -3.76 1.85 -5.83
CA HIS A 61 -2.58 1.37 -6.54
C HIS A 61 -1.32 1.28 -5.66
N PRO A 62 -0.92 2.31 -4.87
CA PRO A 62 0.26 2.21 -4.03
C PRO A 62 0.10 1.16 -2.91
N ARG A 63 -1.10 0.94 -2.40
CA ARG A 63 -1.39 -0.09 -1.39
C ARG A 63 -1.27 -1.50 -1.95
N LYS A 64 -1.81 -1.73 -3.16
CA LYS A 64 -1.67 -3.00 -3.88
C LYS A 64 -0.19 -3.31 -4.13
N ARG A 65 0.58 -2.31 -4.58
CA ARG A 65 2.01 -2.46 -4.82
C ARG A 65 2.77 -2.79 -3.53
N ALA A 66 2.52 -2.08 -2.45
CA ALA A 66 3.18 -2.31 -1.17
C ALA A 66 2.94 -3.74 -0.64
N VAL A 67 1.70 -4.22 -0.73
CA VAL A 67 1.35 -5.60 -0.35
C VAL A 67 2.00 -6.62 -1.28
N ALA A 68 2.03 -6.37 -2.59
CA ALA A 68 2.72 -7.25 -3.54
C ALA A 68 4.22 -7.35 -3.23
N ASN A 69 4.89 -6.22 -2.93
CA ASN A 69 6.29 -6.19 -2.52
C ASN A 69 6.55 -6.98 -1.23
N LEU A 70 5.63 -6.90 -0.26
CA LEU A 70 5.73 -7.69 0.97
C LEU A 70 5.58 -9.19 0.70
N ILE A 71 4.54 -9.58 -0.05
CA ILE A 71 4.30 -10.99 -0.42
C ILE A 71 5.49 -11.56 -1.21
N GLU A 72 6.08 -10.78 -2.08
CA GLU A 72 7.28 -11.19 -2.84
C GLU A 72 8.49 -11.42 -1.93
N ALA A 73 8.60 -10.69 -0.82
CA ALA A 73 9.71 -10.82 0.12
C ALA A 73 9.54 -12.00 1.09
N ILE A 74 8.34 -12.17 1.67
CA ILE A 74 8.12 -13.10 2.78
C ILE A 74 7.08 -14.19 2.51
N GLY A 75 6.47 -14.20 1.31
CA GLY A 75 5.36 -15.09 0.95
C GLY A 75 4.00 -14.61 1.46
N ASP A 76 2.92 -15.16 0.88
CA ASP A 76 1.55 -14.88 1.34
C ASP A 76 1.17 -15.75 2.54
N LYS A 77 1.68 -15.42 3.70
CA LYS A 77 1.43 -16.12 4.97
C LYS A 77 0.32 -15.46 5.79
N SER A 78 -0.12 -16.14 6.82
CA SER A 78 -1.05 -15.56 7.80
C SER A 78 -0.44 -14.34 8.49
N ILE A 79 -1.22 -13.26 8.67
CA ILE A 79 -0.75 -12.05 9.36
C ILE A 79 -0.37 -12.32 10.83
N ALA A 80 -0.88 -13.41 11.43
CA ALA A 80 -0.51 -13.84 12.78
C ALA A 80 0.87 -14.53 12.82
N GLU A 81 1.39 -14.94 11.67
CA GLU A 81 2.67 -15.64 11.52
C GLU A 81 3.80 -14.72 11.05
N ILE A 82 3.51 -13.43 10.84
CA ILE A 82 4.53 -12.45 10.47
C ILE A 82 5.44 -12.22 11.68
N THR A 83 6.71 -12.53 11.51
CA THR A 83 7.75 -12.36 12.53
C THR A 83 8.52 -11.06 12.37
N ALA A 84 9.31 -10.69 13.38
CA ALA A 84 10.23 -9.56 13.29
C ALA A 84 11.29 -9.81 12.19
N ASP A 85 11.77 -11.04 12.07
CA ASP A 85 12.75 -11.42 11.05
C ASP A 85 12.17 -11.24 9.63
N ASP A 86 10.92 -11.65 9.39
CA ASP A 86 10.24 -11.39 8.11
C ASP A 86 10.23 -9.89 7.74
N MET A 87 10.01 -9.02 8.72
CA MET A 87 9.97 -7.58 8.47
C MET A 87 11.37 -6.98 8.29
N LEU A 88 12.39 -7.58 8.90
CA LEU A 88 13.79 -7.23 8.65
C LEU A 88 14.22 -7.68 7.25
N ASP A 89 13.88 -8.88 6.82
CA ASP A 89 14.14 -9.37 5.46
C ASP A 89 13.50 -8.45 4.41
N PHE A 90 12.26 -8.05 4.64
CA PHE A 90 11.58 -7.09 3.78
C PHE A 90 12.27 -5.72 3.76
N ARG A 91 12.78 -5.27 4.91
CA ARG A 91 13.54 -4.02 5.02
C ARG A 91 14.87 -4.10 4.30
N ASP A 92 15.60 -5.22 4.43
CA ASP A 92 16.89 -5.43 3.80
C ASP A 92 16.77 -5.49 2.28
N ARG A 93 15.71 -6.11 1.75
CA ARG A 93 15.39 -6.05 0.32
C ARG A 93 15.20 -4.60 -0.19
N TRP A 94 14.60 -3.73 0.62
CA TRP A 94 14.50 -2.31 0.29
C TRP A 94 15.85 -1.61 0.38
N MET A 95 16.69 -1.98 1.37
CA MET A 95 18.03 -1.44 1.51
C MET A 95 18.88 -1.75 0.27
N ASP A 96 18.84 -2.98 -0.24
CA ASP A 96 19.56 -3.38 -1.45
C ASP A 96 19.14 -2.53 -2.66
N ARG A 97 17.84 -2.31 -2.85
CA ARG A 97 17.31 -1.47 -3.93
C ARG A 97 17.72 0.00 -3.79
N ILE A 98 17.78 0.51 -2.56
CA ILE A 98 18.23 1.87 -2.27
C ILE A 98 19.73 1.98 -2.54
N ALA A 99 20.52 1.01 -2.12
CA ALA A 99 21.97 0.96 -2.36
C ALA A 99 22.31 0.86 -3.85
N ALA A 100 21.52 0.11 -4.62
CA ALA A 100 21.64 0.02 -6.08
C ALA A 100 21.20 1.30 -6.81
N GLY A 101 20.53 2.24 -6.14
CA GLY A 101 19.98 3.46 -6.75
C GLY A 101 18.63 3.27 -7.44
N ASP A 102 18.02 2.09 -7.34
CA ASP A 102 16.74 1.75 -7.97
C ASP A 102 15.53 2.30 -7.23
N ALA A 103 15.71 2.70 -5.97
CA ALA A 103 14.65 3.22 -5.14
C ALA A 103 15.14 4.33 -4.20
N LEU A 104 14.19 5.15 -3.73
CA LEU A 104 14.45 6.17 -2.72
C LEU A 104 13.97 5.70 -1.35
N PRO A 105 14.63 6.13 -0.24
CA PRO A 105 14.17 5.89 1.12
C PRO A 105 12.69 6.24 1.35
N ASP A 106 12.23 7.35 0.78
CA ASP A 106 10.83 7.78 0.87
C ASP A 106 9.86 6.79 0.22
N THR A 107 10.28 6.09 -0.84
CA THR A 107 9.45 5.10 -1.51
C THR A 107 9.26 3.87 -0.62
N ALA A 108 10.34 3.40 0.00
CA ALA A 108 10.30 2.30 0.97
C ALA A 108 9.44 2.67 2.20
N ASN A 109 9.65 3.87 2.76
CA ASN A 109 8.88 4.35 3.90
C ASN A 109 7.37 4.43 3.61
N LYS A 110 6.99 4.81 2.38
CA LYS A 110 5.58 4.79 1.96
C LYS A 110 5.01 3.37 1.90
N ASP A 111 5.78 2.39 1.44
CA ASP A 111 5.35 1.00 1.43
C ASP A 111 5.16 0.48 2.86
N PHE A 112 6.10 0.72 3.79
CA PHE A 112 5.93 0.39 5.21
C PHE A 112 4.69 1.05 5.82
N GLN A 113 4.44 2.33 5.49
CA GLN A 113 3.26 3.05 5.96
C GLN A 113 1.96 2.41 5.42
N HIS A 114 1.92 2.05 4.14
CA HIS A 114 0.74 1.41 3.54
C HIS A 114 0.48 0.04 4.15
N ILE A 115 1.51 -0.80 4.28
CA ILE A 115 1.42 -2.12 4.92
C ILE A 115 0.94 -1.96 6.37
N GLY A 116 1.57 -1.06 7.13
CA GLY A 116 1.20 -0.80 8.52
C GLY A 116 -0.25 -0.38 8.67
N ASN A 117 -0.74 0.52 7.82
CA ASN A 117 -2.14 0.95 7.83
C ASN A 117 -3.10 -0.20 7.51
N ILE A 118 -2.80 -1.02 6.50
CA ILE A 118 -3.64 -2.17 6.12
C ILE A 118 -3.71 -3.17 7.26
N LEU A 119 -2.57 -3.65 7.73
CA LEU A 119 -2.50 -4.71 8.73
C LEU A 119 -3.07 -4.26 10.08
N ARG A 120 -2.70 -3.07 10.58
CA ARG A 120 -3.24 -2.52 11.83
C ARG A 120 -4.76 -2.31 11.77
N THR A 121 -5.29 -1.85 10.63
CA THR A 121 -6.74 -1.70 10.44
C THR A 121 -7.45 -3.04 10.54
N VAL A 122 -6.95 -4.06 9.84
CA VAL A 122 -7.54 -5.41 9.86
C VAL A 122 -7.46 -6.02 11.26
N VAL A 123 -6.31 -5.97 11.91
CA VAL A 123 -6.12 -6.50 13.28
C VAL A 123 -7.08 -5.81 14.25
N LYS A 124 -7.18 -4.48 14.20
CA LYS A 124 -8.05 -3.70 15.08
C LYS A 124 -9.53 -3.99 14.82
N MET A 125 -9.97 -3.91 13.57
CA MET A 125 -11.39 -4.03 13.21
C MET A 125 -11.90 -5.46 13.33
N LYS A 126 -11.04 -6.45 13.12
CA LYS A 126 -11.34 -7.88 13.33
C LYS A 126 -11.07 -8.37 14.76
N ARG A 127 -10.54 -7.49 15.63
CA ARG A 127 -10.25 -7.80 17.05
C ARG A 127 -9.37 -9.03 17.23
N LEU A 128 -8.33 -9.17 16.39
CA LEU A 128 -7.52 -10.40 16.34
C LEU A 128 -6.56 -10.56 17.53
N GLY A 129 -6.31 -9.51 18.32
CA GLY A 129 -5.38 -9.57 19.45
C GLY A 129 -3.92 -9.82 19.09
N ILE A 130 -3.53 -9.56 17.82
CA ILE A 130 -2.19 -9.81 17.30
C ILE A 130 -1.34 -8.55 17.47
N VAL A 131 -0.11 -8.71 17.94
CA VAL A 131 0.92 -7.65 17.93
C VAL A 131 1.75 -7.81 16.66
N LEU A 132 1.74 -6.77 15.81
CA LEU A 132 2.47 -6.77 14.54
C LEU A 132 3.86 -6.16 14.72
N PRO A 133 4.94 -6.80 14.22
CA PRO A 133 6.32 -6.31 14.34
C PRO A 133 6.63 -5.24 13.28
N LEU A 134 5.97 -4.07 13.35
CA LEU A 134 6.04 -3.03 12.33
C LEU A 134 6.83 -1.80 12.76
N ASP A 135 7.45 -1.82 13.93
CA ASP A 135 8.14 -0.67 14.48
C ASP A 135 9.63 -0.66 14.05
N GLY A 136 10.21 0.53 13.95
CA GLY A 136 11.65 0.70 13.67
C GLY A 136 12.10 0.41 12.23
N LEU A 137 11.19 0.20 11.28
CA LEU A 137 11.52 -0.20 9.90
C LEU A 137 11.91 0.98 9.00
N SER A 138 11.58 2.21 9.38
CA SER A 138 11.76 3.39 8.53
C SER A 138 13.22 3.69 8.24
N PHE A 139 13.49 4.10 7.00
CA PHE A 139 14.77 4.65 6.58
C PHE A 139 14.84 6.15 6.86
N LYS A 140 16.03 6.65 7.16
CA LYS A 140 16.27 8.08 7.21
C LYS A 140 16.08 8.66 5.81
N ALA A 141 15.09 9.52 5.64
CA ALA A 141 14.86 10.23 4.39
C ALA A 141 15.62 11.55 4.38
N ASP A 142 16.14 11.91 3.20
CA ASP A 142 16.79 13.18 2.99
C ASP A 142 15.72 14.29 2.92
N LYS A 143 15.75 15.21 3.88
CA LYS A 143 14.71 16.26 3.99
C LYS A 143 14.81 17.33 2.89
N ASP A 144 15.95 17.40 2.19
CA ASP A 144 16.24 18.49 1.25
C ASP A 144 15.84 18.21 -0.20
N ARG A 145 15.07 17.15 -0.48
CA ARG A 145 14.57 16.85 -1.84
C ARG A 145 13.25 17.54 -2.17
N SER A 146 13.01 18.74 -1.69
CA SER A 146 11.92 19.53 -2.24
C SER A 146 12.28 19.94 -3.69
N ARG A 147 11.34 19.79 -4.61
CA ARG A 147 11.54 20.30 -5.97
C ARG A 147 11.72 21.82 -5.88
N PRO A 148 12.81 22.38 -6.39
CA PRO A 148 12.97 23.82 -6.38
C PRO A 148 11.81 24.46 -7.16
N PRO A 149 11.33 25.62 -6.73
CA PRO A 149 10.34 26.38 -7.49
C PRO A 149 10.95 26.82 -8.82
N PHE A 150 10.12 27.01 -9.84
CA PHE A 150 10.57 27.63 -11.08
C PHE A 150 11.08 29.03 -10.80
N SER A 151 12.24 29.37 -11.36
CA SER A 151 12.74 30.76 -11.26
C SER A 151 11.86 31.72 -12.07
N VAL A 152 11.79 32.96 -11.59
CA VAL A 152 11.04 34.03 -12.30
C VAL A 152 11.54 34.19 -13.74
N GLU A 153 12.85 34.06 -13.94
CA GLU A 153 13.47 34.15 -15.27
C GLU A 153 13.03 32.99 -16.15
N TRP A 154 13.01 31.76 -15.62
CA TRP A 154 12.50 30.59 -16.36
C TRP A 154 11.04 30.77 -16.78
N ILE A 155 10.20 31.28 -15.85
CA ILE A 155 8.79 31.53 -16.14
C ILE A 155 8.67 32.55 -17.28
N LYS A 156 9.40 33.66 -17.22
CA LYS A 156 9.36 34.71 -18.24
C LYS A 156 9.86 34.22 -19.61
N THR A 157 10.97 33.47 -19.62
CA THR A 157 11.64 33.09 -20.88
C THR A 157 11.10 31.82 -21.51
N LYS A 158 10.51 30.92 -20.73
CA LYS A 158 10.01 29.62 -21.20
C LYS A 158 8.50 29.52 -21.21
N LEU A 159 7.81 30.07 -20.22
CA LEU A 159 6.36 29.95 -20.10
C LEU A 159 5.61 31.13 -20.72
N LEU A 160 6.12 32.34 -20.49
CA LEU A 160 5.47 33.59 -20.96
C LEU A 160 6.10 34.13 -22.25
N ALA A 161 7.06 33.43 -22.85
CA ALA A 161 7.64 33.82 -24.13
C ALA A 161 6.58 33.80 -25.25
N PRO A 162 6.68 34.71 -26.24
CA PRO A 162 5.78 34.69 -27.40
C PRO A 162 5.75 33.29 -28.05
N GLY A 163 4.54 32.75 -28.27
CA GLY A 163 4.35 31.45 -28.91
C GLY A 163 4.54 30.23 -27.98
N ALA A 164 5.05 30.38 -26.76
CA ALA A 164 5.32 29.27 -25.86
C ALA A 164 4.09 28.41 -25.52
N LEU A 165 2.91 29.01 -25.57
CA LEU A 165 1.63 28.34 -25.23
C LEU A 165 0.75 28.08 -26.45
N ASP A 166 1.25 28.21 -27.68
CA ASP A 166 0.44 28.08 -28.90
C ASP A 166 -0.07 26.64 -29.13
N GLY A 167 0.58 25.63 -28.55
CA GLY A 167 0.10 24.25 -28.55
C GLY A 167 -1.04 23.94 -27.58
N LEU A 168 -1.43 24.89 -26.72
CA LEU A 168 -2.52 24.75 -25.78
C LEU A 168 -3.81 25.38 -26.31
N ASN A 169 -4.97 24.73 -26.02
CA ASN A 169 -6.26 25.38 -26.24
C ASN A 169 -6.45 26.57 -25.27
N THR A 170 -7.44 27.40 -25.54
CA THR A 170 -7.70 28.64 -24.79
C THR A 170 -7.92 28.37 -23.28
N GLU A 171 -8.68 27.32 -22.95
CA GLU A 171 -8.97 26.95 -21.58
C GLU A 171 -7.70 26.54 -20.81
N ALA A 172 -6.90 25.61 -21.36
CA ALA A 172 -5.64 25.19 -20.75
C ALA A 172 -4.65 26.34 -20.60
N ARG A 173 -4.62 27.29 -21.57
CA ARG A 173 -3.81 28.50 -21.50
C ARG A 173 -4.26 29.41 -20.34
N CYS A 174 -5.58 29.66 -20.21
CA CYS A 174 -6.12 30.47 -19.12
C CYS A 174 -5.84 29.83 -17.75
N ILE A 175 -6.03 28.53 -17.61
CA ILE A 175 -5.74 27.80 -16.37
C ILE A 175 -4.25 27.95 -16.03
N LEU A 176 -3.35 27.69 -16.96
CA LEU A 176 -1.90 27.78 -16.72
C LEU A 176 -1.47 29.20 -16.31
N LEU A 177 -1.94 30.22 -17.02
CA LEU A 177 -1.65 31.63 -16.67
C LEU A 177 -2.24 32.01 -15.32
N GLY A 178 -3.43 31.54 -15.00
CA GLY A 178 -4.04 31.70 -13.69
C GLY A 178 -3.19 31.07 -12.58
N MET A 179 -2.69 29.84 -12.78
CA MET A 179 -1.79 29.17 -11.84
C MET A 179 -0.50 29.96 -11.58
N VAL A 180 0.08 30.57 -12.62
CA VAL A 180 1.29 31.39 -12.47
C VAL A 180 1.02 32.64 -11.61
N ASN A 181 -0.15 33.26 -11.75
CA ASN A 181 -0.50 34.47 -11.00
C ASN A 181 -0.98 34.20 -9.58
N THR A 182 -1.74 33.16 -9.37
CA THR A 182 -2.47 32.90 -8.10
C THR A 182 -1.90 31.76 -7.29
N GLY A 183 -1.09 30.87 -7.92
CA GLY A 183 -0.56 29.67 -7.27
C GLY A 183 -1.59 28.56 -7.02
N TYR A 184 -2.83 28.66 -7.55
CA TYR A 184 -3.83 27.61 -7.40
C TYR A 184 -3.44 26.33 -8.18
N ARG A 185 -4.01 25.21 -7.79
CA ARG A 185 -3.82 23.93 -8.46
C ARG A 185 -4.81 23.77 -9.62
N PRO A 186 -4.48 22.99 -10.68
CA PRO A 186 -5.39 22.78 -11.83
C PRO A 186 -6.81 22.37 -11.44
N GLY A 187 -6.97 21.52 -10.42
CA GLY A 187 -8.27 21.07 -9.94
C GLY A 187 -9.07 22.11 -9.11
N GLU A 188 -8.48 23.26 -8.80
CA GLU A 188 -9.13 24.38 -8.11
C GLU A 188 -9.67 25.42 -9.12
N ALA A 189 -9.29 25.24 -10.39
CA ALA A 189 -9.67 26.12 -11.50
C ALA A 189 -10.84 25.58 -12.35
N ALA A 190 -11.22 24.31 -12.11
CA ALA A 190 -12.24 23.61 -12.87
C ALA A 190 -13.62 23.72 -12.22
#